data_c6a147d09a1c60b800a413941715dbd6
#
_entry.id   c6a147d09a1c60b800a413941715dbd6
#
_cell.length_a   1.000
_cell.length_b   1.000
_cell.length_c   1.000
_cell.angle_alpha   90.00
_cell.angle_beta   90.00
_cell.angle_gamma   90.00
#
_symmetry.space_group_name_H-M   'P 1'
#
loop_
_entity.id
_entity.type
_entity.pdbx_description
1 polymer ?
#
loop_
_entity_poly.entity_id
_entity_poly.type
_entity_poly.pdbx_seq_one_letter_code
_entity_poly.pdbx_strand_id
1 'polypeptide(L)'
;ILIAVTDKSSASPGIQSVPVFGNPLKINTIRGISVFINSSVFTLIILVLAFSVWAFFKTRCRANVLFAGVCLCVLGYTCYPLLHTYLALRVQPWFSVEMLFYFLAFPAMLLLEYEITGQKYKWMVWGVLATAVAGLGVTLAGIFAGGMENAALSYGISAATEVLKWFTAVCLVLTAFFYTEGMQGISLLAGTVIYAVSLAADRIWSLYDPIIGGWFPEWGGIILTGIFGMFLWRELTEGYRMRLIYEKQSRQMELRLLMQKEHYQKLTDALEEASRTRHDFRQYIRTASILLEQ
;
A
#
# COMPACT_ATOMS: atom_id res chain seq x y z
N ILE A 1 -19.05 18.37 40.80
CA ILE A 1 -19.63 17.15 40.19
C ILE A 1 -18.62 16.04 40.47
N LEU A 2 -19.04 15.00 41.21
CA LEU A 2 -18.20 13.83 41.47
C LEU A 2 -18.57 12.79 40.40
N ILE A 3 -17.59 12.42 39.56
CA ILE A 3 -17.76 11.38 38.55
C ILE A 3 -16.96 10.16 39.05
N ALA A 4 -17.62 9.11 39.48
CA ALA A 4 -16.98 7.85 39.84
C ALA A 4 -17.08 6.89 38.64
N VAL A 5 -15.94 6.51 38.08
CA VAL A 5 -15.85 5.51 36.99
C VAL A 5 -15.22 4.25 37.59
N THR A 6 -15.95 3.16 37.56
CA THR A 6 -15.43 1.82 37.91
C THR A 6 -15.53 0.95 36.69
N ASP A 7 -14.41 0.65 36.06
CA ASP A 7 -14.32 -0.38 35.02
C ASP A 7 -13.33 -1.46 35.47
N LYS A 8 -13.83 -2.67 35.70
CA LYS A 8 -13.00 -3.81 36.09
C LYS A 8 -12.52 -4.63 34.90
N SER A 9 -12.92 -4.26 33.69
CA SER A 9 -12.69 -5.06 32.48
C SER A 9 -11.63 -4.47 31.53
N SER A 10 -11.14 -3.24 31.77
CA SER A 10 -10.15 -2.61 30.92
C SER A 10 -8.78 -2.44 31.59
N ALA A 11 -7.71 -2.61 30.82
CA ALA A 11 -6.33 -2.40 31.27
C ALA A 11 -6.03 -0.93 31.64
N SER A 12 -6.91 0.01 31.28
CA SER A 12 -6.83 1.43 31.58
C SER A 12 -8.20 1.95 32.00
N PRO A 13 -8.65 1.66 33.24
CA PRO A 13 -9.92 2.15 33.73
C PRO A 13 -9.86 3.68 33.91
N GLY A 14 -10.86 4.37 33.41
CA GLY A 14 -10.96 5.82 33.58
C GLY A 14 -11.75 6.51 32.50
N ILE A 15 -11.80 7.86 32.63
CA ILE A 15 -12.38 8.72 31.61
C ILE A 15 -11.33 8.90 30.50
N GLN A 16 -11.58 8.36 29.31
CA GLN A 16 -10.65 8.39 28.18
C GLN A 16 -10.52 9.78 27.54
N SER A 17 -11.45 10.70 27.80
CA SER A 17 -11.39 12.07 27.31
C SER A 17 -11.73 13.06 28.43
N VAL A 18 -11.11 14.24 28.40
CA VAL A 18 -11.42 15.32 29.35
C VAL A 18 -12.88 15.71 29.20
N PRO A 19 -13.67 15.77 30.31
CA PRO A 19 -15.04 16.24 30.24
C PRO A 19 -15.09 17.68 29.73
N VAL A 20 -15.74 17.89 28.61
CA VAL A 20 -15.87 19.20 27.99
C VAL A 20 -17.12 19.90 28.54
N PHE A 21 -16.90 21.04 29.20
CA PHE A 21 -17.99 21.90 29.69
C PHE A 21 -18.08 23.16 28.80
N GLY A 22 -19.25 23.47 28.32
CA GLY A 22 -19.46 24.69 27.53
C GLY A 22 -20.85 24.81 26.91
N ASN A 23 -20.98 25.74 25.99
CA ASN A 23 -22.24 25.94 25.28
C ASN A 23 -22.55 24.68 24.44
N PRO A 24 -23.76 24.08 24.56
CA PRO A 24 -24.13 22.87 23.82
C PRO A 24 -23.93 22.97 22.31
N LEU A 25 -24.17 24.16 21.73
CA LEU A 25 -23.94 24.38 20.29
C LEU A 25 -22.46 24.22 19.90
N LYS A 26 -21.53 24.79 20.69
CA LYS A 26 -20.09 24.68 20.42
C LYS A 26 -19.60 23.24 20.57
N ILE A 27 -20.06 22.54 21.60
CA ILE A 27 -19.71 21.13 21.83
C ILE A 27 -20.18 20.24 20.65
N ASN A 28 -21.46 20.45 20.24
CA ASN A 28 -22.01 19.70 19.11
C ASN A 28 -21.30 20.03 17.78
N THR A 29 -20.88 21.28 17.58
CA THR A 29 -20.11 21.68 16.39
C THR A 29 -18.77 21.01 16.36
N ILE A 30 -18.01 21.02 17.46
CA ILE A 30 -16.69 20.34 17.54
C ILE A 30 -16.84 18.84 17.30
N ARG A 31 -17.82 18.20 17.93
CA ARG A 31 -18.13 16.79 17.73
C ARG A 31 -18.50 16.50 16.28
N GLY A 32 -19.33 17.34 15.66
CA GLY A 32 -19.72 17.23 14.25
C GLY A 32 -18.53 17.32 13.30
N ILE A 33 -17.60 18.25 13.54
CA ILE A 33 -16.37 18.39 12.76
C ILE A 33 -15.50 17.13 12.90
N SER A 34 -15.29 16.64 14.12
CA SER A 34 -14.50 15.43 14.36
C SER A 34 -15.10 14.21 13.65
N VAL A 35 -16.41 14.00 13.76
CA VAL A 35 -17.11 12.91 13.08
C VAL A 35 -17.00 13.05 11.55
N PHE A 36 -17.17 14.26 11.02
CA PHE A 36 -17.04 14.51 9.58
C PHE A 36 -15.65 14.18 9.06
N ILE A 37 -14.60 14.61 9.75
CA ILE A 37 -13.21 14.34 9.37
C ILE A 37 -12.95 12.85 9.41
N ASN A 38 -13.28 12.15 10.50
CA ASN A 38 -13.08 10.71 10.63
C ASN A 38 -13.84 9.91 9.56
N SER A 39 -15.11 10.29 9.28
CA SER A 39 -15.89 9.64 8.23
C SER A 39 -15.30 9.87 6.85
N SER A 40 -14.77 11.06 6.57
CA SER A 40 -14.13 11.38 5.30
C SER A 40 -12.85 10.58 5.11
N VAL A 41 -11.99 10.50 6.14
CA VAL A 41 -10.75 9.72 6.12
C VAL A 41 -11.07 8.23 5.94
N PHE A 42 -12.03 7.70 6.70
CA PHE A 42 -12.46 6.31 6.61
C PHE A 42 -12.96 5.97 5.21
N THR A 43 -13.80 6.83 4.62
CA THR A 43 -14.29 6.66 3.25
C THR A 43 -13.16 6.68 2.23
N LEU A 44 -12.19 7.60 2.38
CA LEU A 44 -11.03 7.69 1.50
C LEU A 44 -10.19 6.40 1.55
N ILE A 45 -9.93 5.87 2.74
CA ILE A 45 -9.16 4.63 2.89
C ILE A 45 -9.90 3.43 2.28
N ILE A 46 -11.24 3.36 2.42
CA ILE A 46 -12.05 2.33 1.75
C ILE A 46 -11.91 2.41 0.22
N LEU A 47 -11.98 3.62 -0.35
CA LEU A 47 -11.81 3.81 -1.79
C LEU A 47 -10.41 3.39 -2.26
N VAL A 48 -9.37 3.74 -1.50
CA VAL A 48 -7.99 3.34 -1.76
C VAL A 48 -7.82 1.81 -1.65
N LEU A 49 -8.43 1.19 -0.64
CA LEU A 49 -8.46 -0.27 -0.48
C LEU A 49 -9.13 -0.95 -1.69
N ALA A 50 -10.33 -0.50 -2.07
CA ALA A 50 -11.05 -1.05 -3.21
C ALA A 50 -10.24 -0.91 -4.52
N PHE A 51 -9.61 0.26 -4.72
CA PHE A 51 -8.72 0.50 -5.85
C PHE A 51 -7.50 -0.45 -5.83
N SER A 52 -6.86 -0.64 -4.68
CA SER A 52 -5.70 -1.53 -4.54
C SER A 52 -6.05 -2.98 -4.86
N VAL A 53 -7.21 -3.46 -4.39
CA VAL A 53 -7.73 -4.80 -4.70
C VAL A 53 -8.00 -4.92 -6.21
N TRP A 54 -8.65 -3.93 -6.81
CA TRP A 54 -8.88 -3.89 -8.25
C TRP A 54 -7.57 -3.91 -9.05
N ALA A 55 -6.59 -3.08 -8.66
CA ALA A 55 -5.27 -3.03 -9.26
C ALA A 55 -4.56 -4.38 -9.18
N PHE A 56 -4.67 -5.09 -8.06
CA PHE A 56 -4.13 -6.45 -7.93
C PHE A 56 -4.73 -7.42 -8.96
N PHE A 57 -6.04 -7.44 -9.15
CA PHE A 57 -6.66 -8.32 -10.13
C PHE A 57 -6.19 -8.03 -11.56
N LYS A 58 -5.85 -6.78 -11.87
CA LYS A 58 -5.37 -6.35 -13.18
C LYS A 58 -3.87 -6.61 -13.40
N THR A 59 -3.05 -6.35 -12.40
CA THR A 59 -1.59 -6.38 -12.53
C THR A 59 -0.95 -7.64 -11.97
N ARG A 60 -1.64 -8.34 -11.05
CA ARG A 60 -1.11 -9.47 -10.27
C ARG A 60 0.16 -9.10 -9.48
N CYS A 61 0.38 -7.81 -9.20
CA CYS A 61 1.52 -7.33 -8.44
C CYS A 61 1.30 -7.57 -6.94
N ARG A 62 2.28 -8.17 -6.27
CA ARG A 62 2.23 -8.49 -4.83
C ARG A 62 2.14 -7.24 -3.96
N ALA A 63 2.81 -6.16 -4.36
CA ALA A 63 2.78 -4.90 -3.63
C ALA A 63 1.36 -4.34 -3.45
N ASN A 64 0.47 -4.52 -4.44
CA ASN A 64 -0.93 -4.10 -4.34
C ASN A 64 -1.72 -4.88 -3.27
N VAL A 65 -1.44 -6.19 -3.09
CA VAL A 65 -2.07 -7.00 -2.02
C VAL A 65 -1.58 -6.55 -0.66
N LEU A 66 -0.27 -6.35 -0.52
CA LEU A 66 0.33 -5.89 0.73
C LEU A 66 -0.19 -4.51 1.11
N PHE A 67 -0.32 -3.62 0.14
CA PHE A 67 -0.91 -2.30 0.34
C PHE A 67 -2.38 -2.38 0.76
N ALA A 68 -3.17 -3.26 0.14
CA ALA A 68 -4.54 -3.52 0.59
C ALA A 68 -4.56 -4.03 2.05
N GLY A 69 -3.60 -4.87 2.44
CA GLY A 69 -3.41 -5.32 3.82
C GLY A 69 -3.10 -4.16 4.77
N VAL A 70 -2.22 -3.24 4.40
CA VAL A 70 -1.93 -2.01 5.18
C VAL A 70 -3.19 -1.17 5.32
N CYS A 71 -3.91 -0.90 4.23
CA CYS A 71 -5.17 -0.14 4.27
C CYS A 71 -6.20 -0.80 5.19
N LEU A 72 -6.33 -2.13 5.15
CA LEU A 72 -7.22 -2.88 6.02
C LEU A 72 -6.82 -2.72 7.50
N CYS A 73 -5.54 -2.79 7.82
CA CYS A 73 -5.04 -2.57 9.18
C CYS A 73 -5.34 -1.13 9.64
N VAL A 74 -5.07 -0.14 8.79
CA VAL A 74 -5.36 1.27 9.10
C VAL A 74 -6.86 1.49 9.32
N LEU A 75 -7.73 0.92 8.48
CA LEU A 75 -9.18 0.95 8.68
C LEU A 75 -9.57 0.33 10.02
N GLY A 76 -8.99 -0.83 10.35
CA GLY A 76 -9.33 -1.57 11.56
C GLY A 76 -9.05 -0.79 12.84
N TYR A 77 -7.93 -0.09 12.93
CA TYR A 77 -7.61 0.69 14.14
C TYR A 77 -8.18 2.11 14.13
N THR A 78 -8.54 2.67 12.97
CA THR A 78 -9.17 4.01 12.89
C THR A 78 -10.70 3.97 12.91
N CYS A 79 -11.34 2.81 12.76
CA CYS A 79 -12.80 2.72 12.72
C CYS A 79 -13.48 2.83 14.09
N TYR A 80 -12.77 2.58 15.20
CA TYR A 80 -13.33 2.56 16.55
C TYR A 80 -14.09 3.82 16.95
N PRO A 81 -13.56 5.05 16.75
CA PRO A 81 -14.29 6.27 17.10
C PRO A 81 -15.63 6.40 16.37
N LEU A 82 -15.68 5.97 15.09
CA LEU A 82 -16.90 6.00 14.30
C LEU A 82 -17.92 4.96 14.78
N LEU A 83 -17.49 3.73 15.00
CA LEU A 83 -18.35 2.64 15.47
C LEU A 83 -18.90 2.95 16.85
N HIS A 84 -18.08 3.47 17.77
CA HIS A 84 -18.52 3.85 19.10
C HIS A 84 -19.51 5.02 19.07
N THR A 85 -19.30 6.02 18.20
CA THR A 85 -20.17 7.18 18.10
C THR A 85 -21.52 6.85 17.50
N TYR A 86 -21.58 5.99 16.47
CA TYR A 86 -22.82 5.69 15.75
C TYR A 86 -23.56 4.45 16.30
N LEU A 87 -22.83 3.42 16.70
CA LEU A 87 -23.44 2.15 17.11
C LEU A 87 -23.46 1.96 18.62
N ALA A 88 -22.86 2.89 19.39
CA ALA A 88 -22.76 2.81 20.85
C ALA A 88 -22.27 1.43 21.34
N LEU A 89 -21.30 0.86 20.62
CA LEU A 89 -20.76 -0.46 20.92
C LEU A 89 -20.03 -0.45 22.27
N ARG A 90 -20.08 -1.58 22.97
CA ARG A 90 -19.30 -1.76 24.20
C ARG A 90 -17.81 -1.69 23.89
N VAL A 91 -17.02 -1.12 24.81
CA VAL A 91 -15.56 -1.03 24.66
C VAL A 91 -14.95 -2.40 24.41
N GLN A 92 -15.30 -3.40 25.20
CA GLN A 92 -14.93 -4.79 24.96
C GLN A 92 -16.03 -5.52 24.15
N PRO A 93 -15.70 -6.35 23.13
CA PRO A 93 -14.36 -6.79 22.68
C PRO A 93 -13.71 -5.90 21.60
N TRP A 94 -14.35 -4.81 21.18
CA TRP A 94 -13.92 -4.01 20.03
C TRP A 94 -12.55 -3.36 20.20
N PHE A 95 -12.21 -2.94 21.41
CA PHE A 95 -10.88 -2.42 21.72
C PHE A 95 -9.77 -3.45 21.47
N SER A 96 -10.01 -4.73 21.78
CA SER A 96 -9.04 -5.80 21.48
C SER A 96 -8.87 -6.02 19.98
N VAL A 97 -9.94 -5.87 19.21
CA VAL A 97 -9.88 -5.96 17.73
C VAL A 97 -9.09 -4.79 17.15
N GLU A 98 -9.32 -3.57 17.63
CA GLU A 98 -8.56 -2.38 17.25
C GLU A 98 -7.07 -2.55 17.53
N MET A 99 -6.71 -3.00 18.74
CA MET A 99 -5.33 -3.28 19.12
C MET A 99 -4.68 -4.33 18.23
N LEU A 100 -5.43 -5.37 17.85
CA LEU A 100 -4.93 -6.37 16.91
C LEU A 100 -4.57 -5.74 15.56
N PHE A 101 -5.45 -4.93 14.99
CA PHE A 101 -5.19 -4.24 13.72
C PHE A 101 -4.04 -3.23 13.83
N TYR A 102 -3.95 -2.52 14.94
CA TYR A 102 -2.85 -1.59 15.22
C TYR A 102 -1.49 -2.31 15.21
N PHE A 103 -1.36 -3.42 15.95
CA PHE A 103 -0.11 -4.18 15.97
C PHE A 103 0.19 -4.89 14.64
N LEU A 104 -0.84 -5.31 13.91
CA LEU A 104 -0.68 -5.94 12.60
C LEU A 104 -0.25 -4.93 11.53
N ALA A 105 -0.53 -3.63 11.71
CA ALA A 105 -0.09 -2.58 10.81
C ALA A 105 1.46 -2.50 10.73
N PHE A 106 2.18 -2.72 11.82
CA PHE A 106 3.64 -2.64 11.85
C PHE A 106 4.33 -3.63 10.91
N PRO A 107 4.10 -4.96 11.02
CA PRO A 107 4.68 -5.89 10.08
C PRO A 107 4.14 -5.71 8.65
N ALA A 108 2.89 -5.28 8.47
CA ALA A 108 2.33 -5.03 7.16
C ALA A 108 3.04 -3.86 6.45
N MET A 109 3.32 -2.75 7.15
CA MET A 109 4.07 -1.62 6.63
C MET A 109 5.51 -2.00 6.26
N LEU A 110 6.21 -2.72 7.15
CA LEU A 110 7.56 -3.21 6.89
C LEU A 110 7.62 -4.16 5.69
N LEU A 111 6.65 -5.06 5.57
CA LEU A 111 6.58 -6.01 4.46
C LEU A 111 6.31 -5.30 3.13
N LEU A 112 5.44 -4.29 3.14
CA LEU A 112 5.17 -3.46 1.98
C LEU A 112 6.42 -2.67 1.55
N GLU A 113 7.11 -2.06 2.50
CA GLU A 113 8.36 -1.32 2.22
C GLU A 113 9.46 -2.24 1.69
N TYR A 114 9.58 -3.46 2.23
CA TYR A 114 10.48 -4.49 1.72
C TYR A 114 10.19 -4.84 0.24
N GLU A 115 8.92 -4.96 -0.13
CA GLU A 115 8.51 -5.22 -1.51
C GLU A 115 8.80 -4.00 -2.41
N ILE A 116 8.48 -2.78 -1.97
CA ILE A 116 8.74 -1.53 -2.70
C ILE A 116 10.24 -1.31 -2.94
N THR A 117 11.08 -1.65 -1.99
CA THR A 117 12.55 -1.54 -2.12
C THR A 117 13.18 -2.65 -2.97
N GLY A 118 12.36 -3.50 -3.60
CA GLY A 118 12.80 -4.58 -4.49
C GLY A 118 13.53 -5.69 -3.75
N GLN A 119 13.16 -5.96 -2.50
CA GLN A 119 13.68 -7.05 -1.67
C GLN A 119 15.20 -6.98 -1.43
N LYS A 120 15.80 -5.78 -1.54
CA LYS A 120 17.24 -5.57 -1.40
C LYS A 120 17.74 -5.89 0.01
N TYR A 121 16.93 -5.65 1.04
CA TYR A 121 17.35 -5.71 2.45
C TYR A 121 16.75 -6.93 3.16
N LYS A 122 17.40 -8.08 3.04
CA LYS A 122 16.94 -9.34 3.65
C LYS A 122 16.78 -9.29 5.17
N TRP A 123 17.48 -8.39 5.87
CA TRP A 123 17.33 -8.20 7.32
C TRP A 123 15.93 -7.69 7.71
N MET A 124 15.22 -7.01 6.79
CA MET A 124 13.83 -6.59 7.04
C MET A 124 12.88 -7.76 7.25
N VAL A 125 13.14 -8.92 6.65
CA VAL A 125 12.34 -10.12 6.87
C VAL A 125 12.35 -10.51 8.36
N TRP A 126 13.49 -10.37 9.00
CA TRP A 126 13.60 -10.57 10.46
C TRP A 126 12.86 -9.49 11.23
N GLY A 127 12.90 -8.24 10.76
CA GLY A 127 12.11 -7.14 11.32
C GLY A 127 10.60 -7.43 11.25
N VAL A 128 10.10 -7.85 10.08
CA VAL A 128 8.71 -8.26 9.88
C VAL A 128 8.33 -9.38 10.84
N LEU A 129 9.16 -10.43 10.93
CA LEU A 129 8.89 -11.57 11.81
C LEU A 129 8.87 -11.15 13.29
N ALA A 130 9.87 -10.38 13.72
CA ALA A 130 9.97 -9.89 15.10
C ALA A 130 8.77 -9.02 15.47
N THR A 131 8.35 -8.07 14.60
CA THR A 131 7.20 -7.20 14.86
C THR A 131 5.88 -7.99 14.85
N ALA A 132 5.72 -8.97 13.97
CA ALA A 132 4.54 -9.83 13.93
C ALA A 132 4.41 -10.67 15.23
N VAL A 133 5.49 -11.34 15.63
CA VAL A 133 5.49 -12.19 16.84
C VAL A 133 5.30 -11.33 18.09
N ALA A 134 6.01 -10.22 18.22
CA ALA A 134 5.89 -9.32 19.35
C ALA A 134 4.51 -8.67 19.43
N GLY A 135 3.96 -8.20 18.29
CA GLY A 135 2.63 -7.62 18.22
C GLY A 135 1.53 -8.60 18.62
N LEU A 136 1.59 -9.83 18.11
CA LEU A 136 0.65 -10.90 18.53
C LEU A 136 0.81 -11.22 20.01
N GLY A 137 2.04 -11.30 20.50
CA GLY A 137 2.31 -11.55 21.92
C GLY A 137 1.73 -10.48 22.83
N VAL A 138 1.91 -9.20 22.48
CA VAL A 138 1.35 -8.05 23.22
C VAL A 138 -0.19 -8.07 23.18
N THR A 139 -0.78 -8.35 22.01
CA THR A 139 -2.24 -8.43 21.87
C THR A 139 -2.82 -9.55 22.72
N LEU A 140 -2.24 -10.76 22.65
CA LEU A 140 -2.68 -11.88 23.47
C LEU A 140 -2.52 -11.60 24.96
N ALA A 141 -1.36 -11.06 25.37
CA ALA A 141 -1.13 -10.67 26.76
C ALA A 141 -2.17 -9.64 27.24
N GLY A 142 -2.54 -8.66 26.41
CA GLY A 142 -3.58 -7.68 26.70
C GLY A 142 -4.96 -8.30 26.88
N ILE A 143 -5.33 -9.26 26.03
CA ILE A 143 -6.60 -9.98 26.13
C ILE A 143 -6.67 -10.80 27.43
N PHE A 144 -5.60 -11.53 27.75
CA PHE A 144 -5.54 -12.36 28.98
C PHE A 144 -5.37 -11.51 30.24
N ALA A 145 -4.69 -10.36 30.15
CA ALA A 145 -4.50 -9.46 31.30
C ALA A 145 -5.75 -8.61 31.59
N GLY A 146 -6.67 -8.45 30.67
CA GLY A 146 -7.89 -7.63 30.84
C GLY A 146 -8.82 -8.04 31.99
N GLY A 147 -8.54 -9.14 32.65
CA GLY A 147 -9.22 -9.58 33.88
C GLY A 147 -8.34 -9.65 35.15
N MET A 148 -7.05 -9.28 35.03
CA MET A 148 -6.10 -9.37 36.16
C MET A 148 -5.70 -7.96 36.59
N GLU A 149 -5.99 -7.60 37.84
CA GLU A 149 -5.52 -6.35 38.49
C GLU A 149 -4.00 -6.38 38.77
N ASN A 150 -3.20 -6.81 37.80
CA ASN A 150 -1.74 -6.94 37.99
C ASN A 150 -1.02 -5.75 37.32
N ALA A 151 -0.72 -4.72 38.13
CA ALA A 151 -0.04 -3.52 37.68
C ALA A 151 1.32 -3.80 36.99
N ALA A 152 2.05 -4.83 37.42
CA ALA A 152 3.32 -5.21 36.83
C ALA A 152 3.14 -5.74 35.41
N LEU A 153 2.09 -6.51 35.13
CA LEU A 153 1.79 -7.04 33.82
C LEU A 153 1.34 -5.94 32.84
N SER A 154 0.49 -5.02 33.30
CA SER A 154 0.06 -3.86 32.47
C SER A 154 1.23 -2.94 32.12
N TYR A 155 2.16 -2.71 33.07
CA TYR A 155 3.39 -1.96 32.82
C TYR A 155 4.31 -2.69 31.81
N GLY A 156 4.46 -4.02 31.94
CA GLY A 156 5.21 -4.84 31.00
C GLY A 156 4.67 -4.79 29.56
N ILE A 157 3.33 -4.87 29.42
CA ILE A 157 2.66 -4.74 28.11
C ILE A 157 2.89 -3.36 27.51
N SER A 158 2.76 -2.29 28.32
CA SER A 158 3.01 -0.92 27.86
C SER A 158 4.47 -0.74 27.41
N ALA A 159 5.42 -1.23 28.19
CA ALA A 159 6.85 -1.16 27.83
C ALA A 159 7.15 -1.95 26.53
N ALA A 160 6.59 -3.15 26.37
CA ALA A 160 6.74 -3.96 25.15
C ALA A 160 6.15 -3.24 23.92
N THR A 161 5.00 -2.59 24.08
CA THR A 161 4.38 -1.78 23.01
C THR A 161 5.28 -0.65 22.57
N GLU A 162 5.88 0.08 23.52
CA GLU A 162 6.80 1.16 23.21
C GLU A 162 8.06 0.67 22.49
N VAL A 163 8.65 -0.43 22.94
CA VAL A 163 9.80 -1.04 22.26
C VAL A 163 9.44 -1.43 20.82
N LEU A 164 8.26 -2.00 20.60
CA LEU A 164 7.79 -2.39 19.29
C LEU A 164 7.58 -1.19 18.36
N LYS A 165 6.98 -0.09 18.86
CA LYS A 165 6.82 1.17 18.12
C LYS A 165 8.18 1.72 17.66
N TRP A 166 9.14 1.84 18.58
CA TRP A 166 10.48 2.36 18.28
C TRP A 166 11.26 1.47 17.33
N PHE A 167 11.20 0.16 17.53
CA PHE A 167 11.84 -0.79 16.63
C PHE A 167 11.29 -0.68 15.20
N THR A 168 9.96 -0.60 15.05
CA THR A 168 9.33 -0.43 13.73
C THR A 168 9.73 0.89 13.08
N ALA A 169 9.71 1.99 13.85
CA ALA A 169 10.08 3.31 13.35
C ALA A 169 11.53 3.33 12.85
N VAL A 170 12.46 2.76 13.62
CA VAL A 170 13.87 2.66 13.22
C VAL A 170 14.05 1.82 11.97
N CYS A 171 13.37 0.66 11.88
CA CYS A 171 13.44 -0.19 10.70
C CYS A 171 12.94 0.53 9.44
N LEU A 172 11.77 1.20 9.50
CA LEU A 172 11.21 1.95 8.38
C LEU A 172 12.14 3.10 7.94
N VAL A 173 12.62 3.92 8.88
CA VAL A 173 13.50 5.06 8.56
C VAL A 173 14.83 4.59 7.98
N LEU A 174 15.46 3.56 8.54
CA LEU A 174 16.72 3.02 8.02
C LEU A 174 16.57 2.49 6.60
N THR A 175 15.49 1.77 6.33
CA THR A 175 15.25 1.20 5.00
C THR A 175 15.02 2.30 3.98
N ALA A 176 14.17 3.27 4.30
CA ALA A 176 13.93 4.42 3.45
C ALA A 176 15.22 5.24 3.23
N PHE A 177 16.06 5.42 4.26
CA PHE A 177 17.33 6.13 4.16
C PHE A 177 18.29 5.45 3.17
N PHE A 178 18.42 4.13 3.21
CA PHE A 178 19.26 3.41 2.26
C PHE A 178 18.69 3.33 0.83
N TYR A 179 17.39 3.62 0.67
CA TYR A 179 16.70 3.61 -0.63
C TYR A 179 16.62 5.00 -1.29
N THR A 180 17.31 6.02 -0.80
CA THR A 180 17.19 7.44 -1.24
C THR A 180 17.65 7.73 -2.68
N GLU A 181 17.58 6.81 -3.59
CA GLU A 181 17.85 7.06 -5.02
C GLU A 181 16.66 7.77 -5.68
N GLY A 182 16.80 9.07 -5.94
CA GLY A 182 15.81 9.89 -6.67
C GLY A 182 14.66 10.44 -5.80
N MET A 183 13.73 11.15 -6.46
CA MET A 183 12.58 11.81 -5.80
C MET A 183 11.65 10.83 -5.06
N GLN A 184 11.61 9.58 -5.49
CA GLN A 184 10.78 8.54 -4.86
C GLN A 184 11.34 8.13 -3.49
N GLY A 185 12.66 7.93 -3.40
CA GLY A 185 13.30 7.61 -2.13
C GLY A 185 13.15 8.75 -1.12
N ILE A 186 13.24 10.01 -1.56
CA ILE A 186 13.03 11.18 -0.69
C ILE A 186 11.60 11.22 -0.14
N SER A 187 10.59 10.95 -0.98
CA SER A 187 9.19 10.93 -0.52
C SER A 187 8.91 9.80 0.47
N LEU A 188 9.50 8.62 0.25
CA LEU A 188 9.42 7.49 1.17
C LEU A 188 10.08 7.82 2.52
N LEU A 189 11.30 8.39 2.47
CA LEU A 189 12.01 8.82 3.67
C LEU A 189 11.20 9.88 4.45
N ALA A 190 10.65 10.87 3.76
CA ALA A 190 9.82 11.88 4.40
C ALA A 190 8.61 11.25 5.11
N GLY A 191 7.94 10.30 4.47
CA GLY A 191 6.79 9.60 5.06
C GLY A 191 7.14 8.76 6.28
N THR A 192 8.22 8.00 6.21
CA THR A 192 8.68 7.17 7.34
C THR A 192 9.17 8.02 8.50
N VAL A 193 9.85 9.16 8.23
CA VAL A 193 10.26 10.13 9.27
C VAL A 193 9.02 10.78 9.91
N ILE A 194 8.03 11.22 9.13
CA ILE A 194 6.78 11.78 9.68
C ILE A 194 6.09 10.76 10.58
N TYR A 195 6.03 9.50 10.16
CA TYR A 195 5.46 8.43 10.97
C TYR A 195 6.26 8.20 12.25
N ALA A 196 7.58 8.12 12.18
CA ALA A 196 8.45 7.97 13.35
C ALA A 196 8.29 9.14 14.34
N VAL A 197 8.22 10.38 13.82
CA VAL A 197 7.97 11.59 14.64
C VAL A 197 6.58 11.53 15.28
N SER A 198 5.56 11.03 14.58
CA SER A 198 4.23 10.88 15.16
C SER A 198 4.18 9.87 16.31
N LEU A 199 4.93 8.77 16.20
CA LEU A 199 5.10 7.79 17.29
C LEU A 199 5.84 8.40 18.48
N ALA A 200 6.89 9.21 18.22
CA ALA A 200 7.63 9.92 19.25
C ALA A 200 6.76 10.99 19.95
N ALA A 201 5.98 11.73 19.19
CA ALA A 201 5.06 12.73 19.72
C ALA A 201 4.00 12.12 20.62
N ASP A 202 3.47 10.96 20.28
CA ASP A 202 2.52 10.20 21.09
C ASP A 202 3.09 9.86 22.48
N ARG A 203 4.39 9.59 22.55
CA ARG A 203 5.09 9.30 23.81
C ARG A 203 5.36 10.55 24.64
N ILE A 204 5.79 11.65 24.00
CA ILE A 204 6.18 12.90 24.68
C ILE A 204 4.93 13.67 25.13
N TRP A 205 3.95 13.73 24.26
CA TRP A 205 2.62 14.32 24.51
C TRP A 205 1.59 13.20 24.63
N SER A 206 1.54 12.55 25.76
CA SER A 206 0.43 11.63 26.08
C SER A 206 -0.85 12.45 26.29
N LEU A 207 -1.44 12.87 25.19
CA LEU A 207 -2.67 13.62 25.21
C LEU A 207 -3.83 12.67 25.51
N TYR A 208 -4.65 13.03 26.48
CA TYR A 208 -5.91 12.35 26.75
C TYR A 208 -6.99 12.66 25.71
N ASP A 209 -6.79 13.72 24.92
CA ASP A 209 -7.74 14.15 23.89
C ASP A 209 -7.16 13.92 22.48
N PRO A 210 -7.94 13.33 21.56
CA PRO A 210 -7.53 13.16 20.18
C PRO A 210 -7.39 14.53 19.49
N ILE A 211 -6.34 14.69 18.68
CA ILE A 211 -6.12 15.90 17.86
C ILE A 211 -7.02 15.79 16.63
N ILE A 212 -8.00 16.72 16.52
CA ILE A 212 -8.91 16.76 15.38
C ILE A 212 -9.54 15.38 15.07
N GLY A 213 -9.89 14.63 16.12
CA GLY A 213 -10.55 13.32 16.01
C GLY A 213 -9.66 12.11 15.79
N GLY A 214 -8.34 12.25 15.89
CA GLY A 214 -7.39 11.13 15.80
C GLY A 214 -6.15 11.36 16.66
N TRP A 215 -5.41 10.28 16.93
CA TRP A 215 -4.15 10.30 17.66
C TRP A 215 -2.96 10.53 16.72
N PHE A 216 -1.82 10.97 17.23
CA PHE A 216 -0.62 11.18 16.44
C PHE A 216 -0.24 9.96 15.57
N PRO A 217 -0.20 8.71 16.09
CA PRO A 217 0.11 7.54 15.29
C PRO A 217 -0.89 7.26 14.18
N GLU A 218 -2.17 7.59 14.38
CA GLU A 218 -3.21 7.44 13.35
C GLU A 218 -2.95 8.38 12.18
N TRP A 219 -2.72 9.66 12.47
CA TRP A 219 -2.41 10.66 11.44
C TRP A 219 -1.10 10.33 10.72
N GLY A 220 -0.06 9.95 11.46
CA GLY A 220 1.21 9.52 10.88
C GLY A 220 1.04 8.29 9.97
N GLY A 221 0.27 7.31 10.41
CA GLY A 221 -0.05 6.10 9.64
C GLY A 221 -0.84 6.38 8.38
N ILE A 222 -1.82 7.30 8.44
CA ILE A 222 -2.60 7.75 7.27
C ILE A 222 -1.70 8.44 6.25
N ILE A 223 -0.81 9.33 6.69
CA ILE A 223 0.14 10.04 5.82
C ILE A 223 1.08 9.04 5.14
N LEU A 224 1.66 8.11 5.91
CA LEU A 224 2.54 7.07 5.37
C LEU A 224 1.81 6.17 4.37
N THR A 225 0.57 5.78 4.68
CA THR A 225 -0.29 5.01 3.76
C THR A 225 -0.56 5.78 2.47
N GLY A 226 -0.79 7.09 2.55
CA GLY A 226 -0.94 7.95 1.39
C GLY A 226 0.31 7.98 0.51
N ILE A 227 1.50 8.04 1.11
CA ILE A 227 2.79 8.01 0.41
C ILE A 227 3.01 6.66 -0.28
N PHE A 228 2.74 5.55 0.40
CA PHE A 228 2.77 4.23 -0.22
C PHE A 228 1.80 4.12 -1.41
N GLY A 229 0.59 4.65 -1.25
CA GLY A 229 -0.41 4.71 -2.33
C GLY A 229 0.07 5.51 -3.53
N MET A 230 0.70 6.66 -3.31
CA MET A 230 1.26 7.49 -4.37
C MET A 230 2.41 6.77 -5.10
N PHE A 231 3.26 6.05 -4.36
CA PHE A 231 4.33 5.25 -4.92
C PHE A 231 3.80 4.15 -5.85
N LEU A 232 2.84 3.37 -5.38
CA LEU A 232 2.22 2.29 -6.16
C LEU A 232 1.43 2.80 -7.37
N TRP A 233 0.74 3.95 -7.22
CA TRP A 233 0.06 4.60 -8.34
C TRP A 233 1.02 4.96 -9.46
N ARG A 234 2.18 5.50 -9.11
CA ARG A 234 3.20 5.88 -10.07
C ARG A 234 3.78 4.67 -10.79
N GLU A 235 4.12 3.61 -10.05
CA GLU A 235 4.59 2.35 -10.63
C GLU A 235 3.55 1.74 -11.59
N LEU A 236 2.28 1.74 -11.21
CA LEU A 236 1.17 1.30 -12.05
C LEU A 236 1.10 2.12 -13.35
N THR A 237 1.20 3.44 -13.25
CA THR A 237 1.12 4.35 -14.39
C THR A 237 2.30 4.15 -15.35
N GLU A 238 3.50 3.99 -14.84
CA GLU A 238 4.69 3.68 -15.63
C GLU A 238 4.56 2.32 -16.32
N GLY A 239 4.08 1.31 -15.63
CA GLY A 239 3.80 -0.02 -16.19
C GLY A 239 2.77 0.03 -17.34
N TYR A 240 1.71 0.82 -17.21
CA TYR A 240 0.74 1.04 -18.30
C TYR A 240 1.35 1.74 -19.50
N ARG A 241 2.15 2.78 -19.29
CA ARG A 241 2.86 3.48 -20.38
C ARG A 241 3.77 2.54 -21.15
N MET A 242 4.54 1.72 -20.44
CA MET A 242 5.43 0.75 -21.08
C MET A 242 4.66 -0.27 -21.91
N ARG A 243 3.54 -0.81 -21.39
CA ARG A 243 2.68 -1.71 -22.18
C ARG A 243 2.17 -1.08 -23.48
N LEU A 244 1.69 0.16 -23.43
CA LEU A 244 1.23 0.87 -24.61
C LEU A 244 2.35 1.07 -25.64
N ILE A 245 3.59 1.34 -25.18
CA ILE A 245 4.77 1.46 -26.06
C ILE A 245 5.06 0.11 -26.71
N TYR A 246 5.09 -0.99 -25.93
CA TYR A 246 5.33 -2.31 -26.48
C TYR A 246 4.25 -2.77 -27.47
N GLU A 247 2.97 -2.48 -27.20
CA GLU A 247 1.89 -2.79 -28.13
C GLU A 247 2.04 -2.02 -29.46
N LYS A 248 2.41 -0.73 -29.39
CA LYS A 248 2.68 0.08 -30.60
C LYS A 248 3.87 -0.48 -31.39
N GLN A 249 4.96 -0.86 -30.70
CA GLN A 249 6.13 -1.43 -31.34
C GLN A 249 5.82 -2.78 -32.00
N SER A 250 5.05 -3.64 -31.31
CA SER A 250 4.61 -4.93 -31.85
C SER A 250 3.79 -4.76 -33.13
N ARG A 251 2.80 -3.86 -33.12
CA ARG A 251 2.00 -3.57 -34.31
C ARG A 251 2.84 -3.02 -35.47
N GLN A 252 3.82 -2.14 -35.18
CA GLN A 252 4.72 -1.63 -36.21
C GLN A 252 5.61 -2.74 -36.78
N MET A 253 6.05 -3.68 -35.94
CA MET A 253 6.83 -4.82 -36.38
C MET A 253 6.00 -5.75 -37.29
N GLU A 254 4.75 -6.03 -36.91
CA GLU A 254 3.82 -6.81 -37.73
C GLU A 254 3.59 -6.16 -39.11
N LEU A 255 3.36 -4.86 -39.15
CA LEU A 255 3.19 -4.12 -40.42
C LEU A 255 4.45 -4.20 -41.29
N ARG A 256 5.64 -4.05 -40.68
CA ARG A 256 6.91 -4.19 -41.41
C ARG A 256 7.09 -5.60 -41.99
N LEU A 257 6.76 -6.63 -41.21
CA LEU A 257 6.81 -8.02 -41.69
C LEU A 257 5.83 -8.27 -42.84
N LEU A 258 4.61 -7.73 -42.76
CA LEU A 258 3.66 -7.83 -43.87
C LEU A 258 4.17 -7.14 -45.14
N MET A 259 4.70 -5.93 -45.01
CA MET A 259 5.30 -5.22 -46.17
C MET A 259 6.51 -5.97 -46.75
N GLN A 260 7.36 -6.52 -45.91
CA GLN A 260 8.47 -7.35 -46.38
C GLN A 260 7.99 -8.59 -47.12
N LYS A 261 6.98 -9.28 -46.57
CA LYS A 261 6.38 -10.46 -47.23
C LYS A 261 5.82 -10.12 -48.61
N GLU A 262 5.07 -9.02 -48.70
CA GLU A 262 4.54 -8.54 -49.98
C GLU A 262 5.65 -8.19 -50.96
N HIS A 263 6.70 -7.53 -50.49
CA HIS A 263 7.87 -7.22 -51.33
C HIS A 263 8.57 -8.49 -51.83
N TYR A 264 8.76 -9.49 -50.98
CA TYR A 264 9.33 -10.79 -51.37
C TYR A 264 8.46 -11.52 -52.38
N GLN A 265 7.12 -11.50 -52.26
CA GLN A 265 6.22 -12.07 -53.24
C GLN A 265 6.35 -11.39 -54.61
N LYS A 266 6.31 -10.06 -54.63
CA LYS A 266 6.51 -9.29 -55.88
C LYS A 266 7.85 -9.60 -56.56
N LEU A 267 8.90 -9.78 -55.77
CA LEU A 267 10.24 -10.10 -56.27
C LEU A 267 10.30 -11.54 -56.81
N THR A 268 9.61 -12.48 -56.16
CA THR A 268 9.50 -13.87 -56.64
C THR A 268 8.72 -13.92 -57.96
N ASP A 269 7.58 -13.23 -58.03
CA ASP A 269 6.74 -13.16 -59.25
C ASP A 269 7.52 -12.55 -60.41
N ALA A 270 8.29 -11.47 -60.19
CA ALA A 270 9.14 -10.84 -61.20
C ALA A 270 10.27 -11.78 -61.66
N LEU A 271 10.86 -12.57 -60.74
CA LEU A 271 11.89 -13.55 -61.10
C LEU A 271 11.30 -14.71 -61.93
N GLU A 272 10.10 -15.17 -61.61
CA GLU A 272 9.42 -16.19 -62.43
C GLU A 272 9.11 -15.66 -63.83
N GLU A 273 8.58 -14.44 -63.96
CA GLU A 273 8.32 -13.80 -65.24
C GLU A 273 9.59 -13.63 -66.08
N ALA A 274 10.67 -13.12 -65.46
CA ALA A 274 11.99 -13.06 -66.14
C ALA A 274 12.53 -14.41 -66.55
N SER A 275 12.27 -15.46 -65.76
CA SER A 275 12.68 -16.82 -66.13
C SER A 275 11.88 -17.38 -67.31
N ARG A 276 10.57 -17.12 -67.37
CA ARG A 276 9.70 -17.47 -68.51
C ARG A 276 10.15 -16.77 -69.77
N THR A 277 10.32 -15.45 -69.70
CA THR A 277 10.80 -14.61 -70.81
C THR A 277 12.12 -15.11 -71.35
N ARG A 278 13.10 -15.49 -70.47
CA ARG A 278 14.38 -16.04 -70.87
C ARG A 278 14.25 -17.41 -71.53
N HIS A 279 13.34 -18.26 -71.06
CA HIS A 279 13.06 -19.57 -71.66
C HIS A 279 12.49 -19.40 -73.07
N ASP A 280 11.52 -18.51 -73.24
CA ASP A 280 10.86 -18.21 -74.51
C ASP A 280 11.89 -17.61 -75.53
N PHE A 281 12.75 -16.69 -75.06
CA PHE A 281 13.81 -16.17 -75.89
C PHE A 281 14.81 -17.19 -76.37
N ARG A 282 15.21 -18.18 -75.52
CA ARG A 282 16.01 -19.30 -75.92
C ARG A 282 15.33 -20.20 -76.97
N GLN A 283 14.05 -20.40 -76.86
CA GLN A 283 13.27 -21.16 -77.81
C GLN A 283 13.19 -20.45 -79.18
N TYR A 284 13.01 -19.11 -79.17
CA TYR A 284 13.05 -18.31 -80.41
C TYR A 284 14.40 -18.37 -81.08
N ILE A 285 15.51 -18.21 -80.36
CA ILE A 285 16.86 -18.35 -80.95
C ILE A 285 17.07 -19.74 -81.55
N ARG A 286 16.62 -20.79 -80.86
CA ARG A 286 16.78 -22.15 -81.35
C ARG A 286 15.98 -22.38 -82.63
N THR A 287 14.79 -21.89 -82.70
CA THR A 287 13.96 -21.97 -83.89
C THR A 287 14.55 -21.17 -85.07
N ALA A 288 15.06 -19.98 -84.82
CA ALA A 288 15.70 -19.13 -85.80
C ALA A 288 17.01 -19.78 -86.32
N SER A 289 17.81 -20.45 -85.49
CA SER A 289 19.01 -21.14 -85.92
C SER A 289 18.71 -22.32 -86.83
N ILE A 290 17.62 -23.09 -86.55
CA ILE A 290 17.19 -24.18 -87.41
C ILE A 290 16.70 -23.70 -88.79
N LEU A 291 16.04 -22.54 -88.85
CA LEU A 291 15.60 -21.91 -90.12
C LEU A 291 16.74 -21.37 -90.95
N LEU A 292 17.88 -21.02 -90.37
CA LEU A 292 19.06 -20.57 -91.07
C LEU A 292 19.98 -21.69 -91.57
N GLU A 293 19.80 -22.89 -91.07
CA GLU A 293 20.53 -24.10 -91.52
C GLU A 293 19.79 -24.85 -92.62
N GLN A 294 18.58 -24.43 -93.03
CA GLN A 294 17.89 -24.86 -94.22
C GLN A 294 18.12 -23.91 -95.38
#